data_1a3786cfeb5c7f5485d1c94773a4b843
#
_entry.id   1a3786cfeb5c7f5485d1c94773a4b843
#
_cell.length_a   1.000
_cell.length_b   1.000
_cell.length_c   1.000
_cell.angle_alpha   90.00
_cell.angle_beta   90.00
_cell.angle_gamma   90.00
#
_symmetry.space_group_name_H-M   'P 1'
#
loop_
_entity.id
_entity.type
_entity.pdbx_description
1 polymer ?
#
loop_
_entity_poly.entity_id
_entity_poly.type
_entity_poly.pdbx_seq_one_letter_code
_entity_poly.pdbx_strand_id
1 'polypeptide(L)'
;REASEVIFYYVPKTAIYHVQHWYERLNGDFGLRYIETYNTEAGQSVTTDGKEISVDGFTLDTSIAGTVTDGTTNIQNVLSLKLYYTRNTHQVSYQYEGDVPTGAPAVPDVANHKYQAQVTVAENPNVTGYIFIGWTAATENGTAVTTTGGKFVMPNANVILKGSFTATEQTYRV
;
A
#
# COMPACT_ATOMS: atom_id res chain seq x y z
N ARG A 1 -28.63 -67.87 -20.68
CA ARG A 1 -27.38 -67.24 -20.24
C ARG A 1 -27.75 -65.90 -19.62
N GLU A 2 -27.64 -65.80 -18.31
CA GLU A 2 -27.82 -64.55 -17.64
C GLU A 2 -26.59 -63.62 -17.98
N ALA A 3 -26.85 -62.40 -18.34
CA ALA A 3 -25.80 -61.42 -18.57
C ALA A 3 -25.21 -60.98 -17.20
N SER A 4 -23.92 -61.23 -16.99
CA SER A 4 -23.23 -60.73 -15.81
C SER A 4 -22.98 -59.22 -15.97
N GLU A 5 -23.54 -58.40 -15.08
CA GLU A 5 -23.27 -56.97 -15.01
C GLU A 5 -22.00 -56.75 -14.18
N VAL A 6 -21.04 -56.01 -14.71
CA VAL A 6 -19.84 -55.60 -14.00
C VAL A 6 -19.99 -54.12 -13.64
N ILE A 7 -20.11 -53.81 -12.36
CA ILE A 7 -20.26 -52.47 -11.85
C ILE A 7 -18.90 -51.98 -11.40
N PHE A 8 -18.41 -50.85 -11.97
CA PHE A 8 -17.19 -50.18 -11.57
C PHE A 8 -17.55 -49.00 -10.66
N TYR A 9 -16.95 -48.97 -9.49
CA TYR A 9 -17.06 -47.85 -8.55
C TYR A 9 -15.81 -46.96 -8.70
N TYR A 10 -16.02 -45.70 -9.05
CA TYR A 10 -14.95 -44.69 -9.12
C TYR A 10 -14.99 -43.86 -7.85
N VAL A 11 -13.85 -43.76 -7.17
CA VAL A 11 -13.64 -42.83 -6.06
C VAL A 11 -12.87 -41.62 -6.62
N PRO A 12 -13.42 -40.41 -6.52
CA PRO A 12 -12.70 -39.22 -6.93
C PRO A 12 -11.38 -39.11 -6.17
N LYS A 13 -10.29 -38.80 -6.88
CA LYS A 13 -9.00 -38.55 -6.25
C LYS A 13 -8.93 -37.12 -5.75
N THR A 14 -8.46 -36.92 -4.52
CA THR A 14 -8.21 -35.59 -3.95
C THR A 14 -7.04 -34.91 -4.65
N ALA A 15 -7.22 -33.66 -5.01
CA ALA A 15 -6.19 -32.74 -5.50
C ALA A 15 -6.02 -31.57 -4.54
N ILE A 16 -4.85 -31.01 -4.53
CA ILE A 16 -4.50 -29.82 -3.74
C ILE A 16 -4.29 -28.65 -4.69
N TYR A 17 -4.74 -27.47 -4.28
CA TYR A 17 -4.36 -26.23 -4.93
C TYR A 17 -4.00 -25.15 -3.91
N HIS A 18 -3.22 -24.18 -4.32
CA HIS A 18 -2.79 -23.04 -3.51
C HIS A 18 -3.42 -21.75 -4.02
N VAL A 19 -3.70 -20.83 -3.09
CA VAL A 19 -3.92 -19.42 -3.38
C VAL A 19 -2.75 -18.66 -2.78
N GLN A 20 -1.98 -17.99 -3.63
CA GLN A 20 -0.80 -17.24 -3.28
C GLN A 20 -1.11 -15.76 -3.29
N HIS A 21 -0.75 -15.06 -2.21
CA HIS A 21 -0.93 -13.62 -2.05
C HIS A 21 0.43 -12.93 -2.15
N TRP A 22 0.60 -12.15 -3.21
CA TRP A 22 1.83 -11.44 -3.54
C TRP A 22 1.68 -9.95 -3.30
N TYR A 23 2.59 -9.36 -2.51
CA TYR A 23 2.53 -7.96 -2.11
C TYR A 23 3.63 -7.16 -2.75
N GLU A 24 3.29 -5.96 -3.24
CA GLU A 24 4.24 -5.03 -3.80
C GLU A 24 5.22 -4.55 -2.72
N ARG A 25 6.51 -4.59 -3.03
CA ARG A 25 7.60 -4.01 -2.24
C ARG A 25 7.80 -2.56 -2.64
N LEU A 26 8.55 -1.78 -1.83
CA LEU A 26 8.84 -0.38 -2.14
C LEU A 26 9.66 -0.19 -3.42
N ASN A 27 10.43 -1.20 -3.83
CA ASN A 27 11.18 -1.19 -5.09
C ASN A 27 10.33 -1.54 -6.33
N GLY A 28 9.04 -1.82 -6.14
CA GLY A 28 8.10 -2.17 -7.22
C GLY A 28 8.00 -3.66 -7.53
N ASP A 29 8.89 -4.49 -6.99
CA ASP A 29 8.80 -5.96 -7.15
C ASP A 29 7.69 -6.52 -6.27
N PHE A 30 7.19 -7.71 -6.61
CA PHE A 30 6.24 -8.45 -5.77
C PHE A 30 6.94 -9.55 -4.98
N GLY A 31 6.54 -9.72 -3.73
CA GLY A 31 6.99 -10.79 -2.87
C GLY A 31 5.82 -11.65 -2.39
N LEU A 32 5.99 -12.97 -2.45
CA LEU A 32 5.04 -13.89 -1.84
C LEU A 32 4.99 -13.63 -0.34
N ARG A 33 3.79 -13.36 0.17
CA ARG A 33 3.55 -13.05 1.58
C ARG A 33 2.82 -14.16 2.30
N TYR A 34 1.85 -14.77 1.63
CA TYR A 34 0.97 -15.74 2.23
C TYR A 34 0.54 -16.79 1.21
N ILE A 35 0.35 -18.04 1.66
CA ILE A 35 -0.16 -19.16 0.86
C ILE A 35 -1.28 -19.83 1.65
N GLU A 36 -2.43 -19.94 1.03
CA GLU A 36 -3.53 -20.80 1.50
C GLU A 36 -3.53 -22.10 0.72
N THR A 37 -3.84 -23.18 1.39
CA THR A 37 -3.89 -24.51 0.80
C THR A 37 -5.29 -25.07 0.92
N TYR A 38 -5.83 -25.53 -0.20
CA TYR A 38 -7.18 -26.10 -0.30
C TYR A 38 -7.15 -27.49 -0.90
N ASN A 39 -8.10 -28.31 -0.47
CA ASN A 39 -8.34 -29.64 -1.00
C ASN A 39 -9.65 -29.65 -1.81
N THR A 40 -9.65 -30.35 -2.92
CA THR A 40 -10.83 -30.56 -3.77
C THR A 40 -10.70 -31.89 -4.50
N GLU A 41 -11.68 -32.24 -5.30
CA GLU A 41 -11.56 -33.38 -6.23
C GLU A 41 -10.70 -32.97 -7.44
N ALA A 42 -9.98 -33.93 -7.99
CA ALA A 42 -9.23 -33.72 -9.23
C ALA A 42 -10.18 -33.49 -10.41
N GLY A 43 -9.81 -32.56 -11.29
CA GLY A 43 -10.61 -32.16 -12.44
C GLY A 43 -11.65 -31.09 -12.16
N GLN A 44 -11.70 -30.56 -10.92
CA GLN A 44 -12.59 -29.45 -10.57
C GLN A 44 -12.00 -28.11 -11.01
N SER A 45 -12.88 -27.25 -11.53
CA SER A 45 -12.56 -25.84 -11.74
C SER A 45 -12.63 -25.11 -10.39
N VAL A 46 -11.60 -24.34 -10.08
CA VAL A 46 -11.49 -23.54 -8.86
C VAL A 46 -11.16 -22.10 -9.22
N THR A 47 -11.59 -21.14 -8.37
CA THR A 47 -11.37 -19.72 -8.55
C THR A 47 -10.81 -19.09 -7.28
N THR A 48 -10.37 -17.83 -7.39
CA THR A 48 -9.98 -17.00 -6.25
C THR A 48 -11.15 -16.31 -5.58
N ASP A 49 -12.38 -16.46 -6.08
CA ASP A 49 -13.57 -15.80 -5.53
C ASP A 49 -13.73 -16.09 -4.04
N GLY A 50 -13.87 -15.04 -3.24
CA GLY A 50 -14.00 -15.13 -1.79
C GLY A 50 -12.71 -15.53 -1.05
N LYS A 51 -11.56 -15.49 -1.73
CA LYS A 51 -10.23 -15.76 -1.14
C LYS A 51 -9.33 -14.53 -1.14
N GLU A 52 -9.89 -13.39 -1.52
CA GLU A 52 -9.22 -12.11 -1.44
C GLU A 52 -9.10 -11.70 0.04
N ILE A 53 -7.95 -11.15 0.41
CA ILE A 53 -7.73 -10.61 1.75
C ILE A 53 -7.63 -9.10 1.72
N SER A 54 -8.30 -8.45 2.68
CA SER A 54 -8.19 -7.01 2.88
C SER A 54 -6.99 -6.73 3.78
N VAL A 55 -6.05 -5.95 3.29
CA VAL A 55 -4.86 -5.55 4.04
C VAL A 55 -4.69 -4.04 3.96
N ASP A 56 -4.52 -3.42 5.13
CA ASP A 56 -4.33 -1.97 5.22
C ASP A 56 -3.15 -1.51 4.35
N GLY A 57 -3.39 -0.47 3.56
CA GLY A 57 -2.40 0.14 2.68
C GLY A 57 -2.12 -0.64 1.38
N PHE A 58 -2.91 -1.68 1.08
CA PHE A 58 -2.80 -2.44 -0.16
C PHE A 58 -4.16 -2.62 -0.83
N THR A 59 -4.13 -2.66 -2.14
CA THR A 59 -5.30 -2.89 -2.99
C THR A 59 -5.03 -4.06 -3.94
N LEU A 60 -5.98 -5.00 -4.03
CA LEU A 60 -5.92 -6.08 -5.01
C LEU A 60 -5.90 -5.49 -6.43
N ASP A 61 -4.96 -5.94 -7.23
CA ASP A 61 -4.84 -5.55 -8.64
C ASP A 61 -4.72 -6.79 -9.53
N THR A 62 -5.81 -7.16 -10.15
CA THR A 62 -5.89 -8.33 -11.03
C THR A 62 -5.28 -8.08 -12.42
N SER A 63 -4.87 -6.85 -12.73
CA SER A 63 -4.20 -6.50 -13.99
C SER A 63 -2.70 -6.82 -14.01
N ILE A 64 -2.12 -7.14 -12.85
CA ILE A 64 -0.69 -7.45 -12.73
C ILE A 64 -0.35 -8.73 -13.50
N ALA A 65 0.70 -8.64 -14.32
CA ALA A 65 1.19 -9.79 -15.08
C ALA A 65 1.57 -10.95 -14.16
N GLY A 66 1.06 -12.13 -14.46
CA GLY A 66 1.23 -13.33 -13.63
C GLY A 66 0.07 -13.61 -12.67
N THR A 67 -0.96 -12.76 -12.65
CA THR A 67 -2.22 -13.06 -11.96
C THR A 67 -2.85 -14.33 -12.54
N VAL A 68 -3.32 -15.22 -11.66
CA VAL A 68 -4.01 -16.47 -12.01
C VAL A 68 -5.22 -16.57 -11.08
N THR A 69 -6.41 -16.29 -11.63
CA THR A 69 -7.65 -16.23 -10.85
C THR A 69 -8.46 -17.53 -10.87
N ASP A 70 -8.18 -18.41 -11.80
CA ASP A 70 -8.90 -19.68 -11.96
C ASP A 70 -8.00 -20.77 -12.54
N GLY A 71 -8.48 -22.01 -12.51
CA GLY A 71 -7.83 -23.15 -13.12
C GLY A 71 -8.51 -24.46 -12.80
N THR A 72 -8.03 -25.53 -13.43
CA THR A 72 -8.53 -26.90 -13.19
C THR A 72 -7.51 -27.70 -12.40
N THR A 73 -7.96 -28.30 -11.31
CA THR A 73 -7.11 -29.12 -10.43
C THR A 73 -6.79 -30.48 -11.03
N ASN A 74 -5.62 -31.02 -10.73
CA ASN A 74 -5.24 -32.38 -11.11
C ASN A 74 -4.36 -33.02 -10.01
N ILE A 75 -4.17 -34.32 -10.08
CA ILE A 75 -3.40 -35.10 -9.09
C ILE A 75 -1.89 -35.08 -9.34
N GLN A 76 -1.45 -34.61 -10.49
CA GLN A 76 -0.04 -34.68 -10.90
C GLN A 76 0.70 -33.39 -10.53
N ASN A 77 0.01 -32.26 -10.59
CA ASN A 77 0.59 -30.95 -10.34
C ASN A 77 -0.31 -30.12 -9.42
N VAL A 78 0.27 -29.47 -8.44
CA VAL A 78 -0.45 -28.53 -7.57
C VAL A 78 -0.69 -27.23 -8.34
N LEU A 79 -1.97 -26.91 -8.56
CA LEU A 79 -2.37 -25.65 -9.16
C LEU A 79 -2.08 -24.51 -8.16
N SER A 80 -1.49 -23.42 -8.64
CA SER A 80 -1.28 -22.20 -7.85
C SER A 80 -2.03 -21.03 -8.48
N LEU A 81 -3.12 -20.60 -7.85
CA LEU A 81 -3.78 -19.34 -8.14
C LEU A 81 -2.96 -18.22 -7.50
N LYS A 82 -2.95 -17.02 -8.11
CA LYS A 82 -2.07 -15.91 -7.69
C LYS A 82 -2.82 -14.60 -7.68
N LEU A 83 -2.86 -13.96 -6.54
CA LEU A 83 -3.42 -12.63 -6.31
C LEU A 83 -2.28 -11.65 -5.98
N TYR A 84 -2.31 -10.48 -6.62
CA TYR A 84 -1.33 -9.43 -6.42
C TYR A 84 -1.97 -8.20 -5.79
N TYR A 85 -1.29 -7.64 -4.79
CA TYR A 85 -1.73 -6.47 -4.04
C TYR A 85 -0.72 -5.35 -4.18
N THR A 86 -1.14 -4.24 -4.78
CA THR A 86 -0.32 -3.04 -4.95
C THR A 86 -0.40 -2.15 -3.71
N ARG A 87 0.70 -1.43 -3.39
CA ARG A 87 0.69 -0.43 -2.32
C ARG A 87 -0.14 0.76 -2.72
N ASN A 88 -1.01 1.21 -1.83
CA ASN A 88 -1.74 2.46 -2.01
C ASN A 88 -0.76 3.63 -2.15
N THR A 89 -1.15 4.60 -2.93
CA THR A 89 -0.39 5.83 -3.15
C THR A 89 -1.17 7.00 -2.58
N HIS A 90 -0.49 7.86 -1.81
CA HIS A 90 -1.07 9.00 -1.14
C HIS A 90 -0.24 10.26 -1.40
N GLN A 91 -0.90 11.41 -1.28
CA GLN A 91 -0.30 12.70 -1.51
C GLN A 91 0.35 13.26 -0.25
N VAL A 92 1.47 13.94 -0.44
CA VAL A 92 2.10 14.82 0.54
C VAL A 92 2.02 16.24 0.01
N SER A 93 1.45 17.14 0.78
CA SER A 93 1.32 18.56 0.45
C SER A 93 1.83 19.44 1.59
N TYR A 94 2.14 20.69 1.27
CA TYR A 94 2.65 21.67 2.21
C TYR A 94 1.78 22.92 2.19
N GLN A 95 1.58 23.54 3.35
CA GLN A 95 0.91 24.83 3.44
C GLN A 95 1.47 25.68 4.58
N TYR A 96 1.50 26.99 4.38
CA TYR A 96 1.75 27.93 5.46
C TYR A 96 0.47 28.22 6.22
N GLU A 97 0.60 28.42 7.53
CA GLU A 97 -0.48 28.84 8.43
C GLU A 97 -0.15 30.21 9.04
N GLY A 98 -1.20 30.96 9.40
CA GLY A 98 -1.07 32.29 9.98
C GLY A 98 -0.58 33.34 8.97
N ASP A 99 0.10 34.35 9.49
CA ASP A 99 0.62 35.44 8.67
C ASP A 99 1.86 34.97 7.90
N VAL A 100 1.78 35.03 6.57
CA VAL A 100 2.87 34.65 5.68
C VAL A 100 3.63 35.93 5.27
N PRO A 101 4.94 36.03 5.59
CA PRO A 101 5.68 37.23 5.27
C PRO A 101 5.85 37.44 3.76
N THR A 102 5.87 38.69 3.33
CA THR A 102 6.24 39.06 1.96
C THR A 102 7.65 38.55 1.67
N GLY A 103 7.81 37.81 0.56
CA GLY A 103 9.07 37.17 0.19
C GLY A 103 9.24 35.72 0.69
N ALA A 104 8.24 35.15 1.36
CA ALA A 104 8.25 33.74 1.61
C ALA A 104 8.24 32.95 0.27
N PRO A 105 9.08 31.92 0.13
CA PRO A 105 9.08 31.09 -1.08
C PRO A 105 7.75 30.35 -1.21
N ALA A 106 7.42 29.91 -2.42
CA ALA A 106 6.31 28.99 -2.62
C ALA A 106 6.53 27.71 -1.81
N VAL A 107 5.44 27.13 -1.30
CA VAL A 107 5.50 25.79 -0.68
C VAL A 107 5.92 24.76 -1.74
N PRO A 108 6.53 23.63 -1.32
CA PRO A 108 6.86 22.53 -2.23
C PRO A 108 5.63 22.01 -2.98
N ASP A 109 5.84 21.55 -4.21
CA ASP A 109 4.80 20.91 -5.01
C ASP A 109 4.28 19.64 -4.34
N VAL A 110 3.02 19.31 -4.63
CA VAL A 110 2.40 18.06 -4.16
C VAL A 110 3.12 16.86 -4.76
N ALA A 111 3.50 15.92 -3.91
CA ALA A 111 4.18 14.69 -4.32
C ALA A 111 3.40 13.44 -3.91
N ASN A 112 3.47 12.39 -4.73
CA ASN A 112 2.84 11.10 -4.45
C ASN A 112 3.85 10.12 -3.87
N HIS A 113 3.47 9.43 -2.80
CA HIS A 113 4.31 8.43 -2.14
C HIS A 113 3.51 7.16 -1.85
N LYS A 114 4.15 6.01 -2.02
CA LYS A 114 3.56 4.71 -1.67
C LYS A 114 3.46 4.55 -0.16
N TYR A 115 2.42 3.90 0.29
CA TYR A 115 2.27 3.47 1.69
C TYR A 115 3.57 2.83 2.22
N GLN A 116 3.99 3.24 3.41
CA GLN A 116 5.25 2.85 4.08
C GLN A 116 6.55 3.33 3.40
N ALA A 117 6.49 4.14 2.35
CA ALA A 117 7.69 4.79 1.84
C ALA A 117 8.22 5.82 2.86
N GLN A 118 9.54 5.95 2.93
CA GLN A 118 10.16 7.01 3.70
C GLN A 118 10.07 8.32 2.92
N VAL A 119 9.51 9.34 3.54
CA VAL A 119 9.36 10.69 2.99
C VAL A 119 10.30 11.65 3.72
N THR A 120 11.08 12.43 2.98
CA THR A 120 11.91 13.50 3.54
C THR A 120 11.10 14.79 3.55
N VAL A 121 11.02 15.42 4.72
CA VAL A 121 10.36 16.71 4.90
C VAL A 121 11.21 17.80 4.24
N ALA A 122 10.57 18.76 3.57
CA ALA A 122 11.26 19.88 2.96
C ALA A 122 12.03 20.73 3.99
N GLU A 123 13.11 21.34 3.56
CA GLU A 123 13.86 22.26 4.39
C GLU A 123 13.01 23.45 4.83
N ASN A 124 13.34 24.03 5.98
CA ASN A 124 12.68 25.20 6.49
C ASN A 124 13.00 26.41 5.60
N PRO A 125 12.01 27.17 5.13
CA PRO A 125 12.25 28.39 4.38
C PRO A 125 12.96 29.46 5.25
N ASN A 126 13.83 30.19 4.62
CA ASN A 126 14.52 31.31 5.25
C ASN A 126 13.96 32.63 4.72
N VAL A 127 13.45 33.50 5.61
CA VAL A 127 12.91 34.84 5.29
C VAL A 127 13.51 35.83 6.24
N THR A 128 14.12 36.89 5.71
CA THR A 128 14.77 37.94 6.53
C THR A 128 13.74 38.59 7.48
N GLY A 129 14.09 38.70 8.76
CA GLY A 129 13.21 39.28 9.79
C GLY A 129 12.17 38.32 10.36
N TYR A 130 12.20 37.01 9.97
CA TYR A 130 11.27 36.02 10.46
C TYR A 130 11.99 34.71 10.83
N ILE A 131 11.42 33.99 11.78
CA ILE A 131 11.81 32.64 12.16
C ILE A 131 10.70 31.70 11.69
N PHE A 132 11.05 30.67 10.92
CA PHE A 132 10.12 29.60 10.59
C PHE A 132 10.07 28.56 11.73
N ILE A 133 8.88 28.28 12.22
CA ILE A 133 8.70 27.44 13.42
C ILE A 133 8.93 25.95 13.11
N GLY A 134 8.90 25.56 11.85
CA GLY A 134 9.06 24.17 11.38
C GLY A 134 7.79 23.61 10.77
N TRP A 135 7.95 22.47 10.13
CA TRP A 135 6.86 21.73 9.52
C TRP A 135 6.27 20.72 10.51
N THR A 136 4.95 20.75 10.71
CA THR A 136 4.18 19.78 11.49
C THR A 136 3.36 18.93 10.54
N ALA A 137 3.53 17.62 10.58
CA ALA A 137 2.86 16.68 9.70
C ALA A 137 1.62 16.08 10.36
N ALA A 138 0.51 16.06 9.63
CA ALA A 138 -0.71 15.37 10.03
C ALA A 138 -1.40 14.77 8.79
N THR A 139 -2.20 13.74 8.99
CA THR A 139 -3.09 13.24 7.92
C THR A 139 -4.19 14.27 7.66
N GLU A 140 -4.87 14.17 6.52
CA GLU A 140 -6.02 15.03 6.19
C GLU A 140 -7.15 14.95 7.24
N ASN A 141 -7.25 13.85 7.99
CA ASN A 141 -8.19 13.68 9.10
C ASN A 141 -7.68 14.23 10.44
N GLY A 142 -6.52 14.89 10.46
CA GLY A 142 -5.93 15.52 11.64
C GLY A 142 -5.12 14.59 12.54
N THR A 143 -4.91 13.33 12.18
CA THR A 143 -4.03 12.42 12.94
C THR A 143 -2.58 12.84 12.77
N ALA A 144 -1.89 13.12 13.88
CA ALA A 144 -0.49 13.52 13.86
C ALA A 144 0.42 12.44 13.24
N VAL A 145 1.35 12.86 12.38
CA VAL A 145 2.36 12.00 11.78
C VAL A 145 3.72 12.36 12.40
N THR A 146 4.32 11.37 13.08
CA THR A 146 5.61 11.59 13.76
C THR A 146 6.73 11.73 12.74
N THR A 147 7.49 12.82 12.85
CA THR A 147 8.71 13.04 12.08
C THR A 147 9.95 12.79 12.94
N THR A 148 10.93 12.09 12.40
CA THR A 148 12.21 11.83 13.08
C THR A 148 13.36 12.12 12.12
N GLY A 149 14.28 13.00 12.51
CA GLY A 149 15.41 13.40 11.66
C GLY A 149 14.97 14.00 10.31
N GLY A 150 13.89 14.77 10.29
CA GLY A 150 13.35 15.37 9.05
C GLY A 150 12.69 14.37 8.10
N LYS A 151 12.27 13.20 8.59
CA LYS A 151 11.64 12.16 7.79
C LYS A 151 10.45 11.55 8.52
N PHE A 152 9.51 11.00 7.75
CA PHE A 152 8.42 10.18 8.27
C PHE A 152 8.13 8.98 7.35
N VAL A 153 7.42 8.00 7.86
CA VAL A 153 6.93 6.85 7.07
C VAL A 153 5.52 7.17 6.59
N MET A 154 5.30 7.07 5.28
CA MET A 154 4.00 7.38 4.66
C MET A 154 2.88 6.53 5.23
N PRO A 155 1.87 7.10 5.89
CA PRO A 155 0.70 6.39 6.35
C PRO A 155 -0.21 6.00 5.18
N ASN A 156 -1.25 5.21 5.45
CA ASN A 156 -2.30 4.92 4.47
C ASN A 156 -3.33 6.06 4.39
N ALA A 157 -2.85 7.28 4.21
CA ALA A 157 -3.65 8.50 4.08
C ALA A 157 -2.81 9.63 3.47
N ASN A 158 -3.45 10.64 2.91
CA ASN A 158 -2.80 11.87 2.51
C ASN A 158 -2.23 12.62 3.73
N VAL A 159 -1.07 13.24 3.56
CA VAL A 159 -0.38 13.99 4.62
C VAL A 159 -0.25 15.46 4.22
N ILE A 160 -0.58 16.32 5.15
CA ILE A 160 -0.41 17.77 5.02
C ILE A 160 0.66 18.22 6.01
N LEU A 161 1.70 18.89 5.53
CA LEU A 161 2.70 19.53 6.36
C LEU A 161 2.36 21.03 6.48
N LYS A 162 2.19 21.49 7.70
CA LYS A 162 1.85 22.84 8.03
C LYS A 162 3.02 23.53 8.73
N GLY A 163 3.31 24.77 8.33
CA GLY A 163 4.37 25.54 8.93
C GLY A 163 4.00 27.03 9.04
N SER A 164 4.55 27.71 10.01
CA SER A 164 4.26 29.12 10.28
C SER A 164 5.51 29.93 10.53
N PHE A 165 5.39 31.26 10.39
CA PHE A 165 6.44 32.21 10.63
C PHE A 165 6.14 33.06 11.87
N THR A 166 7.21 33.45 12.57
CA THR A 166 7.15 34.44 13.66
C THR A 166 8.15 35.56 13.35
N ALA A 167 7.71 36.80 13.45
CA ALA A 167 8.61 37.96 13.28
C ALA A 167 9.71 37.97 14.36
N THR A 168 10.95 38.28 13.96
CA THR A 168 12.02 38.53 14.92
C THR A 168 11.83 39.89 15.57
N GLU A 169 11.94 39.94 16.90
CA GLU A 169 11.86 41.21 17.62
C GLU A 169 13.02 42.13 17.19
N GLN A 170 12.70 43.39 16.79
CA GLN A 170 13.67 44.41 16.52
C GLN A 170 13.81 45.30 17.77
N THR A 171 14.95 45.23 18.44
CA THR A 171 15.22 46.13 19.58
C THR A 171 15.78 47.44 19.05
N TYR A 172 14.98 48.47 19.06
CA TYR A 172 15.49 49.83 18.82
C TYR A 172 16.09 50.38 20.13
N ARG A 173 17.38 50.72 20.14
CA ARG A 173 17.99 51.53 21.19
C ARG A 173 17.73 52.98 20.84
N VAL A 174 17.00 53.68 21.68
CA VAL A 174 16.83 55.13 21.67
C VAL A 174 18.02 55.77 22.38
#